data_cf045d635fda7e5cc44b927b11c621e7
#
_entry.id   cf045d635fda7e5cc44b927b11c621e7
#
_cell.length_a   1.000
_cell.length_b   1.000
_cell.length_c   1.000
_cell.angle_alpha   90.00
_cell.angle_beta   90.00
_cell.angle_gamma   90.00
#
_symmetry.space_group_name_H-M   'P 1'
#
loop_
_entity.id
_entity.type
_entity.pdbx_description
1 polymer ?
#
loop_
_entity_poly.entity_id
_entity_poly.type
_entity_poly.pdbx_seq_one_letter_code
_entity_poly.pdbx_strand_id
1 'polypeptide(L)'
;MNKININTNYFKRKKKIISFFTNKFVKKKITVKITTLNKIFKKYKLNKLDLLKIDTEGFEYKILSSLNKKFFKKISYIYFEHHYDLMIMKNYKFEDINKLLLKNKFKLSAKFKMPFRKTFEYIYEKKK
;
A
#
# COMPACT_ATOMS: atom_id res chain seq x y z
N MET A 1 2.78 -1.95 22.21
CA MET A 1 2.88 -2.89 21.05
C MET A 1 1.46 -3.11 20.54
N ASN A 2 1.07 -2.41 19.47
CA ASN A 2 -0.32 -2.45 18.99
C ASN A 2 -0.54 -3.70 18.15
N LYS A 3 -1.46 -4.56 18.58
CA LYS A 3 -1.95 -5.71 17.81
C LYS A 3 -3.14 -5.23 16.97
N ILE A 4 -3.10 -5.38 15.65
CA ILE A 4 -4.26 -5.15 14.80
C ILE A 4 -4.95 -6.50 14.59
N ASN A 5 -6.22 -6.57 15.00
CA ASN A 5 -7.11 -7.67 14.60
C ASN A 5 -7.55 -7.42 13.16
N ILE A 6 -7.02 -8.20 12.22
CA ILE A 6 -7.50 -8.17 10.85
C ILE A 6 -8.85 -8.87 10.82
N ASN A 7 -9.92 -8.06 10.68
CA ASN A 7 -11.28 -8.56 10.66
C ASN A 7 -11.55 -9.30 9.34
N THR A 8 -11.80 -10.59 9.43
CA THR A 8 -11.96 -11.53 8.31
C THR A 8 -13.31 -11.40 7.57
N ASN A 9 -14.09 -10.33 7.79
CA ASN A 9 -15.38 -10.13 7.12
C ASN A 9 -15.30 -9.98 5.59
N TYR A 10 -14.11 -9.66 5.06
CA TYR A 10 -13.85 -9.63 3.61
C TYR A 10 -14.07 -10.99 2.94
N PHE A 11 -13.77 -12.09 3.64
CA PHE A 11 -13.96 -13.45 3.12
C PHE A 11 -15.42 -13.94 3.14
N LYS A 12 -16.31 -13.29 3.90
CA LYS A 12 -17.72 -13.72 3.99
C LYS A 12 -18.51 -13.51 2.70
N ARG A 13 -18.23 -12.45 1.92
CA ARG A 13 -18.95 -12.20 0.65
C ARG A 13 -18.50 -13.11 -0.50
N LYS A 14 -17.23 -13.49 -0.57
CA LYS A 14 -16.74 -14.49 -1.54
C LYS A 14 -17.17 -15.92 -1.22
N LYS A 15 -17.58 -16.21 0.01
CA LYS A 15 -18.04 -17.54 0.43
C LYS A 15 -19.20 -18.10 -0.38
N LYS A 16 -20.11 -17.26 -0.89
CA LYS A 16 -21.33 -17.73 -1.59
C LYS A 16 -21.01 -18.35 -2.96
N ILE A 17 -19.93 -17.97 -3.60
CA ILE A 17 -19.56 -18.46 -4.94
C ILE A 17 -18.55 -19.63 -4.84
N ILE A 18 -17.62 -19.58 -3.88
CA ILE A 18 -16.56 -20.59 -3.75
C ILE A 18 -16.97 -21.77 -2.85
N SER A 19 -17.98 -21.60 -1.96
CA SER A 19 -18.49 -22.69 -1.11
C SER A 19 -19.15 -23.83 -1.90
N PHE A 20 -19.44 -23.61 -3.16
CA PHE A 20 -19.94 -24.68 -4.04
C PHE A 20 -18.85 -25.69 -4.44
N PHE A 21 -17.59 -25.31 -4.36
CA PHE A 21 -16.46 -26.12 -4.86
C PHE A 21 -15.50 -26.66 -3.79
N THR A 22 -15.55 -26.19 -2.53
CA THR A 22 -14.62 -26.67 -1.50
C THR A 22 -15.22 -26.69 -0.10
N ASN A 23 -15.42 -27.87 0.44
CA ASN A 23 -16.05 -28.11 1.75
C ASN A 23 -15.16 -27.89 2.97
N LYS A 24 -13.95 -27.33 2.85
CA LYS A 24 -13.09 -27.06 4.02
C LYS A 24 -12.21 -25.84 3.84
N PHE A 25 -12.66 -24.66 4.33
CA PHE A 25 -11.75 -23.54 4.58
C PHE A 25 -11.20 -23.65 6.01
N VAL A 26 -9.94 -23.96 6.14
CA VAL A 26 -9.24 -23.88 7.43
C VAL A 26 -8.96 -22.41 7.72
N LYS A 27 -9.65 -21.84 8.70
CA LYS A 27 -9.34 -20.48 9.20
C LYS A 27 -8.15 -20.58 10.15
N LYS A 28 -6.96 -20.24 9.68
CA LYS A 28 -5.78 -20.12 10.52
C LYS A 28 -5.62 -18.67 10.96
N LYS A 29 -5.63 -18.44 12.26
CA LYS A 29 -5.32 -17.11 12.83
C LYS A 29 -3.80 -16.98 12.91
N ILE A 30 -3.25 -15.98 12.21
CA ILE A 30 -1.81 -15.70 12.21
C ILE A 30 -1.60 -14.35 12.88
N THR A 31 -0.70 -14.28 13.85
CA THR A 31 -0.26 -13.03 14.46
C THR A 31 1.04 -12.58 13.80
N VAL A 32 1.05 -11.37 13.24
CA VAL A 32 2.23 -10.79 12.58
C VAL A 32 2.71 -9.54 13.32
N LYS A 33 4.03 -9.32 13.32
CA LYS A 33 4.62 -8.09 13.84
C LYS A 33 4.46 -6.97 12.82
N ILE A 34 4.00 -5.81 13.28
CA ILE A 34 3.83 -4.63 12.43
C ILE A 34 4.92 -3.61 12.76
N THR A 35 5.46 -2.99 11.72
CA THR A 35 6.39 -1.87 11.83
C THR A 35 5.94 -0.72 10.94
N THR A 36 6.57 0.46 11.09
CA THR A 36 6.34 1.62 10.22
C THR A 36 7.60 1.97 9.45
N LEU A 37 7.45 2.62 8.29
CA LEU A 37 8.59 3.13 7.53
C LEU A 37 9.48 4.06 8.38
N ASN A 38 8.87 4.89 9.24
CA ASN A 38 9.63 5.76 10.15
C ASN A 38 10.57 4.97 11.07
N LYS A 39 10.10 3.82 11.60
CA LYS A 39 10.93 2.93 12.44
C LYS A 39 12.03 2.26 11.62
N ILE A 40 11.73 1.85 10.38
CA ILE A 40 12.73 1.27 9.46
C ILE A 40 13.83 2.27 9.15
N PHE A 41 13.48 3.50 8.73
CA PHE A 41 14.45 4.57 8.46
C PHE A 41 15.37 4.86 9.66
N LYS A 42 14.81 4.87 10.88
CA LYS A 42 15.58 5.08 12.10
C LYS A 42 16.46 3.89 12.44
N LYS A 43 15.90 2.67 12.44
CA LYS A 43 16.60 1.44 12.83
C LYS A 43 17.82 1.20 11.95
N TYR A 44 17.69 1.36 10.64
CA TYR A 44 18.75 1.11 9.67
C TYR A 44 19.55 2.38 9.32
N LYS A 45 19.29 3.52 9.99
CA LYS A 45 19.97 4.81 9.76
C LYS A 45 20.00 5.20 8.27
N LEU A 46 18.91 4.94 7.53
CA LEU A 46 18.87 5.16 6.08
C LEU A 46 19.01 6.65 5.77
N ASN A 47 20.08 6.99 5.04
CA ASN A 47 20.33 8.36 4.57
C ASN A 47 19.77 8.60 3.17
N LYS A 48 19.67 7.55 2.36
CA LYS A 48 19.13 7.55 1.02
C LYS A 48 18.34 6.27 0.78
N LEU A 49 17.27 6.36 0.00
CA LEU A 49 16.49 5.24 -0.50
C LEU A 49 16.18 5.52 -1.97
N ASP A 50 16.74 4.72 -2.85
CA ASP A 50 16.58 4.93 -4.29
C ASP A 50 15.15 4.61 -4.73
N LEU A 51 14.57 3.51 -4.27
CA LEU A 51 13.21 3.10 -4.60
C LEU A 51 12.46 2.60 -3.37
N LEU A 52 11.27 3.16 -3.15
CA LEU A 52 10.26 2.64 -2.21
C LEU A 52 9.14 1.98 -3.02
N LYS A 53 9.11 0.65 -3.09
CA LYS A 53 7.96 -0.08 -3.64
C LYS A 53 6.95 -0.37 -2.53
N ILE A 54 5.67 -0.06 -2.80
CA ILE A 54 4.53 -0.32 -1.89
C ILE A 54 3.48 -1.09 -2.67
N ASP A 55 3.21 -2.31 -2.21
CA ASP A 55 2.25 -3.24 -2.79
C ASP A 55 1.57 -3.97 -1.62
N THR A 56 0.53 -3.33 -1.06
CA THR A 56 -0.05 -3.70 0.24
C THR A 56 -1.56 -3.84 0.21
N GLU A 57 -2.12 -3.94 -1.01
CA GLU A 57 -3.52 -4.26 -1.22
C GLU A 57 -4.47 -3.34 -0.43
N GLY A 58 -4.27 -2.02 -0.59
CA GLY A 58 -5.16 -0.99 -0.02
C GLY A 58 -4.63 -0.25 1.20
N PHE A 59 -3.35 -0.43 1.60
CA PHE A 59 -2.73 0.31 2.70
C PHE A 59 -1.74 1.40 2.24
N GLU A 60 -1.56 1.62 0.93
CA GLU A 60 -0.56 2.49 0.34
C GLU A 60 -0.63 3.91 0.89
N TYR A 61 -1.85 4.50 0.91
CA TYR A 61 -2.06 5.85 1.45
C TYR A 61 -1.73 5.92 2.94
N LYS A 62 -2.14 4.93 3.73
CA LYS A 62 -1.88 4.90 5.17
C LYS A 62 -0.38 4.82 5.47
N ILE A 63 0.36 4.03 4.70
CA ILE A 63 1.81 3.92 4.81
C ILE A 63 2.47 5.26 4.49
N LEU A 64 2.13 5.85 3.33
CA LEU A 64 2.70 7.11 2.88
C LEU A 64 2.32 8.29 3.78
N SER A 65 1.05 8.41 4.20
CA SER A 65 0.59 9.52 5.05
C SER A 65 1.20 9.49 6.46
N SER A 66 1.60 8.30 6.94
CA SER A 66 2.30 8.15 8.21
C SER A 66 3.79 8.48 8.16
N LEU A 67 4.37 8.63 6.97
CA LEU A 67 5.79 8.88 6.80
C LEU A 67 6.14 10.33 7.13
N ASN A 68 7.15 10.54 7.98
CA ASN A 68 7.63 11.87 8.32
C ASN A 68 8.23 12.60 7.12
N LYS A 69 7.93 13.89 6.99
CA LYS A 69 8.39 14.75 5.89
C LYS A 69 9.91 14.68 5.64
N LYS A 70 10.72 14.55 6.71
CA LYS A 70 12.18 14.42 6.60
C LYS A 70 12.61 13.15 5.86
N PHE A 71 11.83 12.06 5.92
CA PHE A 71 12.15 10.82 5.23
C PHE A 71 11.74 10.84 3.76
N PHE A 72 10.66 11.57 3.41
CA PHE A 72 10.35 11.83 2.00
C PHE A 72 11.52 12.50 1.25
N LYS A 73 12.30 13.35 1.93
CA LYS A 73 13.48 13.99 1.33
C LYS A 73 14.59 13.01 0.96
N LYS A 74 14.59 11.82 1.56
CA LYS A 74 15.61 10.78 1.37
C LYS A 74 15.23 9.75 0.30
N ILE A 75 14.02 9.81 -0.25
CA ILE A 75 13.50 8.85 -1.23
C ILE A 75 13.62 9.45 -2.62
N SER A 76 14.22 8.71 -3.56
CA SER A 76 14.34 9.14 -4.97
C SER A 76 13.10 8.79 -5.78
N TYR A 77 12.61 7.55 -5.65
CA TYR A 77 11.44 7.04 -6.37
C TYR A 77 10.47 6.35 -5.44
N ILE A 78 9.17 6.53 -5.71
CA ILE A 78 8.08 5.81 -5.05
C ILE A 78 7.29 5.08 -6.13
N TYR A 79 7.16 3.77 -5.98
CA TYR A 79 6.39 2.90 -6.85
C TYR A 79 5.27 2.24 -6.04
N PHE A 80 4.02 2.35 -6.51
CA PHE A 80 2.89 1.70 -5.85
C PHE A 80 1.84 1.25 -6.85
N GLU A 81 1.09 0.22 -6.45
CA GLU A 81 -0.09 -0.27 -7.15
C GLU A 81 -1.34 0.38 -6.57
N HIS A 82 -2.29 0.79 -7.44
CA HIS A 82 -3.58 1.34 -7.03
C HIS A 82 -4.73 0.65 -7.76
N HIS A 83 -5.63 0.10 -6.96
CA HIS A 83 -6.83 -0.59 -7.44
C HIS A 83 -8.00 0.39 -7.53
N TYR A 84 -8.64 0.47 -8.70
CA TYR A 84 -9.86 1.27 -8.91
C TYR A 84 -11.14 0.44 -8.77
N ASP A 85 -11.03 -0.87 -8.65
CA ASP A 85 -12.15 -1.76 -8.43
C ASP A 85 -12.49 -1.91 -6.94
N LEU A 86 -13.60 -2.59 -6.67
CA LEU A 86 -14.08 -2.87 -5.32
C LEU A 86 -13.49 -4.16 -4.73
N MET A 87 -12.53 -4.80 -5.40
CA MET A 87 -11.89 -6.03 -4.91
C MET A 87 -11.05 -5.77 -3.68
N ILE A 88 -10.46 -4.57 -3.61
CA ILE A 88 -9.66 -4.13 -2.47
C ILE A 88 -10.43 -3.10 -1.66
N MET A 89 -10.65 -3.40 -0.39
CA MET A 89 -11.28 -2.46 0.54
C MET A 89 -10.26 -1.40 0.97
N LYS A 90 -10.53 -0.14 0.59
CA LYS A 90 -9.73 1.01 0.98
C LYS A 90 -10.63 2.21 1.25
N ASN A 91 -10.17 3.11 2.11
CA ASN A 91 -10.88 4.32 2.52
C ASN A 91 -10.21 5.60 1.96
N TYR A 92 -9.52 5.49 0.83
CA TYR A 92 -8.84 6.58 0.14
C TYR A 92 -8.99 6.44 -1.37
N LYS A 93 -8.78 7.55 -2.09
CA LYS A 93 -8.74 7.61 -3.55
C LYS A 93 -7.33 7.84 -4.05
N PHE A 94 -7.09 7.60 -5.33
CA PHE A 94 -5.80 7.90 -5.97
C PHE A 94 -5.38 9.36 -5.76
N GLU A 95 -6.34 10.30 -5.83
CA GLU A 95 -6.14 11.72 -5.66
C GLU A 95 -5.51 12.07 -4.30
N ASP A 96 -5.80 11.30 -3.25
CA ASP A 96 -5.24 11.52 -1.91
C ASP A 96 -3.75 11.20 -1.90
N ILE A 97 -3.34 10.08 -2.54
CA ILE A 97 -1.92 9.74 -2.71
C ILE A 97 -1.23 10.79 -3.59
N ASN A 98 -1.83 11.13 -4.73
CA ASN A 98 -1.28 12.11 -5.66
C ASN A 98 -1.01 13.46 -4.98
N LYS A 99 -2.01 14.01 -4.27
CA LYS A 99 -1.86 15.27 -3.50
C LYS A 99 -0.74 15.17 -2.47
N LEU A 100 -0.67 14.05 -1.73
CA LEU A 100 0.36 13.81 -0.73
C LEU A 100 1.76 13.81 -1.36
N LEU A 101 1.93 13.13 -2.48
CA LEU A 101 3.23 13.03 -3.17
C LEU A 101 3.64 14.35 -3.80
N LEU A 102 2.71 15.06 -4.46
CA LEU A 102 2.97 16.41 -5.00
C LEU A 102 3.40 17.38 -3.88
N LYS A 103 2.70 17.40 -2.73
CA LYS A 103 3.06 18.21 -1.56
C LYS A 103 4.47 17.90 -1.05
N ASN A 104 4.94 16.67 -1.19
CA ASN A 104 6.28 16.25 -0.80
C ASN A 104 7.29 16.34 -1.95
N LYS A 105 7.02 17.14 -2.99
CA LYS A 105 7.91 17.44 -4.12
C LYS A 105 8.22 16.20 -4.98
N PHE A 106 7.28 15.30 -5.16
CA PHE A 106 7.36 14.26 -6.18
C PHE A 106 6.56 14.68 -7.42
N LYS A 107 6.92 14.16 -8.58
CA LYS A 107 6.17 14.25 -9.83
C LYS A 107 5.86 12.85 -10.33
N LEU A 108 4.73 12.66 -10.99
CA LEU A 108 4.43 11.41 -11.69
C LEU A 108 5.41 11.24 -12.85
N SER A 109 6.13 10.13 -12.87
CA SER A 109 7.11 9.78 -13.89
C SER A 109 6.57 8.75 -14.87
N ALA A 110 5.84 7.74 -14.37
CA ALA A 110 5.25 6.72 -15.21
C ALA A 110 3.94 6.18 -14.62
N LYS A 111 3.06 5.69 -15.51
CA LYS A 111 1.81 5.03 -15.18
C LYS A 111 1.62 3.85 -16.12
N PHE A 112 1.36 2.67 -15.55
CA PHE A 112 1.10 1.45 -16.31
C PHE A 112 -0.25 0.88 -15.93
N LYS A 113 -1.03 0.44 -16.90
CA LYS A 113 -2.28 -0.27 -16.66
C LYS A 113 -2.01 -1.77 -16.64
N MET A 114 -2.47 -2.45 -15.60
CA MET A 114 -2.41 -3.91 -15.55
C MET A 114 -3.40 -4.52 -16.55
N PRO A 115 -2.97 -5.51 -17.35
CA PRO A 115 -3.87 -6.20 -18.28
C PRO A 115 -5.07 -6.80 -17.53
N PHE A 116 -6.26 -6.65 -18.12
CA PHE A 116 -7.52 -7.25 -17.62
C PHE A 116 -7.97 -6.83 -16.21
N ARG A 117 -7.34 -5.82 -15.59
CA ARG A 117 -7.69 -5.31 -14.25
C ARG A 117 -7.94 -3.81 -14.27
N LYS A 118 -8.76 -3.32 -13.32
CA LYS A 118 -8.89 -1.89 -13.02
C LYS A 118 -7.81 -1.45 -12.02
N THR A 119 -6.60 -1.90 -12.27
CA THR A 119 -5.42 -1.68 -11.44
C THR A 119 -4.35 -0.99 -12.25
N PHE A 120 -3.70 -0.02 -11.65
CA PHE A 120 -2.63 0.74 -12.26
C PHE A 120 -1.43 0.80 -11.34
N GLU A 121 -0.26 0.73 -11.92
CA GLU A 121 1.02 0.97 -11.26
C GLU A 121 1.47 2.40 -11.55
N TYR A 122 1.99 3.06 -10.52
CA TYR A 122 2.43 4.43 -10.57
C TYR A 122 3.87 4.55 -10.09
N ILE A 123 4.69 5.28 -10.83
CA ILE A 123 6.05 5.64 -10.44
C ILE A 123 6.12 7.16 -10.29
N TYR A 124 6.52 7.59 -9.10
CA TYR A 124 6.78 8.98 -8.79
C TYR A 124 8.26 9.20 -8.54
N GLU A 125 8.79 10.27 -9.12
CA GLU A 125 10.18 10.70 -9.00
C GLU A 125 10.28 11.95 -8.15
N LYS A 126 11.30 12.04 -7.30
CA LYS A 126 11.61 13.23 -6.52
C LYS A 126 12.04 14.37 -7.44
N LYS A 127 11.40 15.54 -7.33
CA LYS A 127 11.86 16.77 -7.98
C LYS A 127 13.19 17.21 -7.34
N LYS A 128 14.12 17.58 -8.17
CA LYS A 128 15.37 18.23 -7.75
C LYS A 128 15.12 19.60 -7.16
#